data_1249f2d8c5daa0e4b4b3a57fa1c6552c
#
_entry.id   1249f2d8c5daa0e4b4b3a57fa1c6552c
#
_cell.length_a   1.000
_cell.length_b   1.000
_cell.length_c   1.000
_cell.angle_alpha   90.00
_cell.angle_beta   90.00
_cell.angle_gamma   90.00
#
_symmetry.space_group_name_H-M   'P 1'
#
loop_
_entity.id
_entity.type
_entity.pdbx_description
1 polymer ?
#
loop_
_entity_poly.entity_id
_entity_poly.type
_entity_poly.pdbx_seq_one_letter_code
_entity_poly.pdbx_strand_id
1 'polypeptide(L)'
;MNEVCTQAQEFLNAIFNSATFDLRVVVEETTDGCLLNIDGADSSFLLDEGGELLEALQHLANQVYGRMLPKGERIVCDVQDFRSTREAELRAMARHAAQRVRTTGSTFTFSPMNSNERRVIHLALAGEDDLYTESIGESSARRLKVSLKTFLKN
;
A
#
# COMPACT_ATOMS: atom_id res chain seq x y z
N MET A 1 24.04 -14.00 2.80
CA MET A 1 23.03 -12.93 3.05
C MET A 1 23.64 -11.59 2.71
N ASN A 2 22.90 -10.76 1.98
CA ASN A 2 23.37 -9.43 1.59
C ASN A 2 23.56 -8.57 2.84
N GLU A 3 24.75 -8.05 3.04
CA GLU A 3 25.09 -7.23 4.20
C GLU A 3 24.18 -6.00 4.35
N VAL A 4 23.78 -5.39 3.24
CA VAL A 4 22.88 -4.24 3.23
C VAL A 4 21.50 -4.61 3.78
N CYS A 5 20.98 -5.78 3.45
CA CYS A 5 19.71 -6.28 3.98
C CYS A 5 19.78 -6.49 5.50
N THR A 6 20.90 -7.02 5.99
CA THR A 6 21.12 -7.20 7.43
C THR A 6 21.23 -5.86 8.16
N GLN A 7 21.94 -4.90 7.58
CA GLN A 7 22.04 -3.54 8.14
C GLN A 7 20.67 -2.85 8.20
N ALA A 8 19.85 -3.00 7.17
CA ALA A 8 18.50 -2.45 7.17
C ALA A 8 17.61 -3.11 8.24
N GLN A 9 17.71 -4.42 8.41
CA GLN A 9 17.05 -5.15 9.50
C GLN A 9 17.44 -4.61 10.88
N GLU A 10 18.74 -4.47 11.13
CA GLU A 10 19.27 -3.97 12.42
C GLU A 10 18.81 -2.53 12.67
N PHE A 11 18.79 -1.71 11.64
CA PHE A 11 18.34 -0.32 11.71
C PHE A 11 16.88 -0.21 12.14
N LEU A 12 15.98 -0.98 11.52
CA LEU A 12 14.56 -0.98 11.91
C LEU A 12 14.36 -1.58 13.31
N ASN A 13 15.07 -2.65 13.66
CA ASN A 13 15.01 -3.21 15.01
C ASN A 13 15.46 -2.18 16.06
N ALA A 14 16.49 -1.39 15.78
CA ALA A 14 16.95 -0.33 16.67
C ALA A 14 15.88 0.77 16.86
N ILE A 15 15.18 1.15 15.79
CA ILE A 15 14.06 2.11 15.86
C ILE A 15 12.95 1.55 16.75
N PHE A 16 12.53 0.30 16.54
CA PHE A 16 11.47 -0.31 17.32
C PHE A 16 11.83 -0.44 18.81
N ASN A 17 13.07 -0.86 19.10
CA ASN A 17 13.55 -0.94 20.47
C ASN A 17 13.60 0.43 21.15
N SER A 18 14.06 1.46 20.45
CA SER A 18 14.12 2.83 20.98
C SER A 18 12.74 3.43 21.26
N ALA A 19 11.75 3.08 20.42
CA ALA A 19 10.38 3.51 20.56
C ALA A 19 9.56 2.61 21.51
N THR A 20 10.17 1.58 22.10
CA THR A 20 9.52 0.59 22.97
C THR A 20 8.39 -0.19 22.31
N PHE A 21 8.42 -0.36 21.00
CA PHE A 21 7.49 -1.24 20.29
C PHE A 21 7.91 -2.71 20.41
N ASP A 22 6.93 -3.57 20.65
CA ASP A 22 7.13 -5.03 20.55
C ASP A 22 7.00 -5.44 19.09
N LEU A 23 8.06 -5.19 18.34
CA LEU A 23 8.22 -5.50 16.92
C LEU A 23 9.62 -6.05 16.67
N ARG A 24 9.71 -7.01 15.78
CA ARG A 24 10.97 -7.56 15.29
C ARG A 24 10.94 -7.71 13.78
N VAL A 25 12.10 -7.61 13.16
CA VAL A 25 12.29 -7.71 11.72
C VAL A 25 13.07 -8.99 11.41
N VAL A 26 12.55 -9.76 10.47
CA VAL A 26 13.26 -10.90 9.88
C VAL A 26 13.49 -10.60 8.41
N VAL A 27 14.75 -10.73 7.98
CA VAL A 27 15.13 -10.47 6.59
C VAL A 27 15.00 -11.73 5.75
N GLU A 28 14.48 -11.56 4.55
CA GLU A 28 14.42 -12.59 3.50
C GLU A 28 14.99 -11.99 2.22
N GLU A 29 15.96 -12.69 1.61
CA GLU A 29 16.49 -12.27 0.30
C GLU A 29 15.54 -12.67 -0.81
N THR A 30 15.31 -11.75 -1.72
CA THR A 30 14.46 -11.98 -2.90
C THR A 30 15.24 -11.68 -4.17
N THR A 31 14.71 -12.05 -5.31
CA THR A 31 15.31 -11.73 -6.62
C THR A 31 15.38 -10.24 -6.89
N ASP A 32 14.55 -9.45 -6.21
CA ASP A 32 14.41 -8.01 -6.42
C ASP A 32 14.96 -7.19 -5.24
N GLY A 33 15.75 -7.81 -4.37
CA GLY A 33 16.39 -7.17 -3.21
C GLY A 33 16.12 -7.86 -1.88
N CYS A 34 15.62 -7.14 -0.90
CA CYS A 34 15.31 -7.68 0.43
C CYS A 34 13.85 -7.47 0.80
N LEU A 35 13.26 -8.49 1.42
CA LEU A 35 11.99 -8.39 2.11
C LEU A 35 12.26 -8.38 3.62
N LEU A 36 11.84 -7.33 4.29
CA LEU A 36 11.89 -7.19 5.74
C LEU A 36 10.50 -7.49 6.30
N ASN A 37 10.32 -8.71 6.79
CA ASN A 37 9.09 -9.14 7.43
C ASN A 37 9.06 -8.67 8.88
N ILE A 38 8.07 -7.86 9.23
CA ILE A 38 7.89 -7.29 10.56
C ILE A 38 6.78 -8.04 11.28
N ASP A 39 7.04 -8.46 12.50
CA ASP A 39 6.08 -9.19 13.32
C ASP A 39 6.22 -8.78 14.80
N GLY A 40 5.18 -8.98 15.58
CA GLY A 40 5.14 -8.68 17.00
C GLY A 40 3.76 -8.24 17.46
N ALA A 41 3.61 -8.05 18.79
CA ALA A 41 2.34 -7.68 19.40
C ALA A 41 1.82 -6.31 18.91
N ASP A 42 2.74 -5.41 18.53
CA ASP A 42 2.39 -4.05 18.08
C ASP A 42 2.25 -3.92 16.56
N SER A 43 2.20 -5.03 15.82
CA SER A 43 2.10 -5.00 14.34
C SER A 43 0.85 -4.28 13.81
N SER A 44 -0.23 -4.21 14.58
CA SER A 44 -1.45 -3.48 14.21
C SER A 44 -1.21 -1.99 13.95
N PHE A 45 -0.26 -1.35 14.65
CA PHE A 45 0.09 0.05 14.40
C PHE A 45 0.65 0.28 12.98
N LEU A 46 1.31 -0.71 12.42
CA LEU A 46 1.87 -0.64 11.06
C LEU A 46 0.80 -0.80 9.99
N LEU A 47 -0.35 -1.36 10.34
CA LEU A 47 -1.45 -1.66 9.42
C LEU A 47 -2.52 -0.57 9.39
N ASP A 48 -2.50 0.34 10.36
CA ASP A 48 -3.45 1.45 10.43
C ASP A 48 -3.34 2.36 9.19
N GLU A 49 -4.45 2.96 8.82
CA GLU A 49 -4.56 3.88 7.68
C GLU A 49 -4.01 3.30 6.36
N GLY A 50 -4.32 2.02 6.08
CA GLY A 50 -3.88 1.35 4.86
C GLY A 50 -2.39 1.04 4.83
N GLY A 51 -1.73 0.99 5.99
CA GLY A 51 -0.30 0.70 6.11
C GLY A 51 0.59 1.93 5.94
N GLU A 52 0.13 3.11 6.30
CA GLU A 52 0.88 4.37 6.15
C GLU A 52 2.24 4.33 6.88
N LEU A 53 2.27 3.84 8.12
CA LEU A 53 3.52 3.72 8.87
C LEU A 53 4.45 2.67 8.24
N LEU A 54 3.91 1.56 7.75
CA LEU A 54 4.68 0.54 7.04
C LEU A 54 5.35 1.13 5.78
N GLU A 55 4.61 1.93 5.01
CA GLU A 55 5.17 2.65 3.85
C GLU A 55 6.27 3.64 4.25
N ALA A 56 6.07 4.37 5.34
CA ALA A 56 7.06 5.32 5.84
C ALA A 56 8.37 4.62 6.25
N LEU A 57 8.28 3.49 6.93
CA LEU A 57 9.44 2.68 7.31
C LEU A 57 10.17 2.12 6.08
N GLN A 58 9.44 1.64 5.09
CA GLN A 58 10.01 1.18 3.83
C GLN A 58 10.75 2.32 3.11
N HIS A 59 10.12 3.48 3.02
CA HIS A 59 10.73 4.66 2.42
C HIS A 59 12.03 5.04 3.13
N LEU A 60 12.01 5.09 4.46
CA LEU A 60 13.18 5.40 5.27
C LEU A 60 14.31 4.39 5.05
N ALA A 61 14.01 3.09 5.08
CA ALA A 61 15.00 2.04 4.83
C ALA A 61 15.65 2.18 3.44
N ASN A 62 14.87 2.48 2.42
CA ASN A 62 15.38 2.71 1.06
C ASN A 62 16.20 4.01 0.94
N GLN A 63 15.83 5.07 1.67
CA GLN A 63 16.61 6.32 1.68
C GLN A 63 18.00 6.10 2.29
N VAL A 64 18.10 5.29 3.33
CA VAL A 64 19.37 5.03 4.02
C VAL A 64 20.22 3.98 3.30
N TYR A 65 19.63 2.87 2.89
CA TYR A 65 20.33 1.69 2.40
C TYR A 65 20.07 1.33 0.93
N GLY A 66 18.99 1.82 0.33
CA GLY A 66 18.59 1.42 -1.01
C GLY A 66 19.64 1.71 -2.09
N ARG A 67 20.45 2.76 -1.92
CA ARG A 67 21.53 3.11 -2.86
C ARG A 67 22.73 2.17 -2.80
N MET A 68 22.82 1.38 -1.74
CA MET A 68 23.88 0.38 -1.55
C MET A 68 23.52 -0.97 -2.18
N LEU A 69 22.29 -1.14 -2.58
CA LEU A 69 21.84 -2.31 -3.32
C LEU A 69 22.18 -2.22 -4.81
N PRO A 70 22.29 -3.34 -5.51
CA PRO A 70 22.40 -3.36 -6.96
C PRO A 70 21.28 -2.59 -7.64
N LYS A 71 21.56 -2.08 -8.83
CA LYS A 71 20.58 -1.30 -9.60
C LYS A 71 19.33 -2.14 -9.92
N GLY A 72 18.19 -1.61 -9.54
CA GLY A 72 16.89 -2.28 -9.73
C GLY A 72 16.41 -3.04 -8.49
N GLU A 73 17.30 -3.31 -7.54
CA GLU A 73 16.93 -3.92 -6.27
C GLU A 73 16.44 -2.86 -5.28
N ARG A 74 15.59 -3.30 -4.35
CA ARG A 74 15.01 -2.43 -3.32
C ARG A 74 14.73 -3.19 -2.03
N ILE A 75 14.48 -2.42 -0.97
CA ILE A 75 14.01 -2.94 0.31
C ILE A 75 12.49 -2.82 0.33
N VAL A 76 11.82 -3.93 0.62
CA VAL A 76 10.38 -4.00 0.84
C VAL A 76 10.14 -4.36 2.30
N CYS A 77 9.26 -3.63 2.97
CA CYS A 77 8.78 -3.95 4.31
C CYS A 77 7.36 -4.50 4.22
N ASP A 78 7.08 -5.59 4.93
CA ASP A 78 5.74 -6.17 4.99
C ASP A 78 5.43 -6.70 6.39
N VAL A 79 4.15 -6.88 6.67
CA VAL A 79 3.62 -7.42 7.92
C VAL A 79 2.62 -8.51 7.57
N GLN A 80 2.97 -9.78 7.79
CA GLN A 80 2.05 -10.93 7.63
C GLN A 80 1.29 -10.92 6.29
N ASP A 81 1.99 -10.68 5.19
CA ASP A 81 1.41 -10.57 3.83
C ASP A 81 0.31 -9.49 3.70
N PHE A 82 0.37 -8.44 4.53
CA PHE A 82 -0.60 -7.35 4.52
C PHE A 82 -0.77 -6.74 3.13
N ARG A 83 0.32 -6.53 2.40
CA ARG A 83 0.28 -5.88 1.09
C ARG A 83 -0.54 -6.66 0.07
N SER A 84 -0.34 -7.96 -0.03
CA SER A 84 -1.09 -8.81 -0.97
C SER A 84 -2.55 -8.98 -0.55
N THR A 85 -2.80 -9.14 0.75
CA THR A 85 -4.15 -9.23 1.31
C THR A 85 -4.91 -7.93 1.09
N ARG A 86 -4.29 -6.79 1.37
CA ARG A 86 -4.91 -5.47 1.17
C ARG A 86 -5.19 -5.19 -0.31
N GLU A 87 -4.29 -5.56 -1.20
CA GLU A 87 -4.50 -5.43 -2.64
C GLU A 87 -5.71 -6.25 -3.12
N ALA A 88 -5.85 -7.49 -2.62
CA ALA A 88 -7.01 -8.33 -2.93
C ALA A 88 -8.32 -7.72 -2.42
N GLU A 89 -8.31 -7.15 -1.22
CA GLU A 89 -9.46 -6.41 -0.66
C GLU A 89 -9.84 -5.21 -1.53
N LEU A 90 -8.87 -4.40 -1.91
CA LEU A 90 -9.08 -3.21 -2.75
C LEU A 90 -9.65 -3.58 -4.12
N ARG A 91 -9.18 -4.65 -4.73
CA ARG A 91 -9.72 -5.17 -5.98
C ARG A 91 -11.16 -5.66 -5.83
N ALA A 92 -11.48 -6.32 -4.72
CA ALA A 92 -12.86 -6.73 -4.41
C ALA A 92 -13.76 -5.51 -4.20
N MET A 93 -13.28 -4.49 -3.51
CA MET A 93 -14.01 -3.23 -3.34
C MET A 93 -14.27 -2.53 -4.68
N ALA A 94 -13.29 -2.55 -5.58
CA ALA A 94 -13.44 -2.01 -6.94
C ALA A 94 -14.54 -2.72 -7.72
N ARG A 95 -14.56 -4.05 -7.70
CA ARG A 95 -15.62 -4.85 -8.36
C ARG A 95 -16.99 -4.56 -7.78
N HIS A 96 -17.09 -4.46 -6.46
CA HIS A 96 -18.33 -4.13 -5.78
C HIS A 96 -18.85 -2.74 -6.20
N ALA A 97 -17.98 -1.74 -6.20
CA ALA A 97 -18.33 -0.38 -6.63
C ALA A 97 -18.78 -0.34 -8.09
N ALA A 98 -18.09 -1.05 -8.98
CA ALA A 98 -18.45 -1.15 -10.40
C ALA A 98 -19.86 -1.73 -10.57
N GLN A 99 -20.15 -2.83 -9.90
CA GLN A 99 -21.47 -3.46 -9.94
C GLN A 99 -22.55 -2.53 -9.40
N ARG A 100 -22.29 -1.86 -8.29
CA ARG A 100 -23.24 -0.94 -7.67
C ARG A 100 -23.55 0.26 -8.57
N VAL A 101 -22.55 0.85 -9.18
CA VAL A 101 -22.73 1.95 -10.14
C VAL A 101 -23.57 1.52 -11.34
N ARG A 102 -23.31 0.34 -11.88
CA ARG A 102 -24.07 -0.22 -13.01
C ARG A 102 -25.53 -0.52 -12.64
N THR A 103 -25.77 -1.04 -11.44
CA THR A 103 -27.11 -1.40 -10.97
C THR A 103 -27.95 -0.18 -10.61
N THR A 104 -27.37 0.79 -9.90
CA THR A 104 -28.09 1.97 -9.41
C THR A 104 -28.09 3.15 -10.39
N GLY A 105 -27.15 3.20 -11.31
CA GLY A 105 -26.88 4.35 -12.17
C GLY A 105 -26.28 5.55 -11.43
N SER A 106 -26.06 5.43 -10.13
CA SER A 106 -25.52 6.52 -9.28
C SER A 106 -24.02 6.39 -9.10
N THR A 107 -23.37 7.51 -8.90
CA THR A 107 -21.94 7.57 -8.55
C THR A 107 -21.67 6.90 -7.21
N PHE A 108 -20.55 6.16 -7.13
CA PHE A 108 -20.05 5.57 -5.91
C PHE A 108 -18.79 6.31 -5.45
N THR A 109 -18.76 6.70 -4.19
CA THR A 109 -17.58 7.37 -3.57
C THR A 109 -17.02 6.49 -2.48
N PHE A 110 -15.74 6.15 -2.59
CA PHE A 110 -15.02 5.39 -1.55
C PHE A 110 -14.73 6.27 -0.34
N SER A 111 -14.47 5.62 0.80
CA SER A 111 -13.89 6.29 1.97
C SER A 111 -12.49 6.84 1.63
N PRO A 112 -11.98 7.83 2.38
CA PRO A 112 -10.62 8.33 2.18
C PRO A 112 -9.60 7.21 2.19
N MET A 113 -8.63 7.28 1.29
CA MET A 113 -7.54 6.30 1.19
C MET A 113 -6.28 6.97 0.65
N ASN A 114 -5.12 6.36 0.90
CA ASN A 114 -3.85 6.89 0.42
C ASN A 114 -3.72 6.75 -1.11
N SER A 115 -2.73 7.42 -1.69
CA SER A 115 -2.52 7.45 -3.14
C SER A 115 -2.27 6.08 -3.74
N ASN A 116 -1.59 5.20 -3.01
CA ASN A 116 -1.28 3.84 -3.45
C ASN A 116 -2.55 2.99 -3.56
N GLU A 117 -3.41 3.06 -2.56
CA GLU A 117 -4.70 2.37 -2.56
C GLU A 117 -5.63 2.88 -3.67
N ARG A 118 -5.69 4.21 -3.85
CA ARG A 118 -6.47 4.80 -4.97
C ARG A 118 -5.97 4.31 -6.33
N ARG A 119 -4.66 4.18 -6.48
CA ARG A 119 -4.06 3.64 -7.71
C ARG A 119 -4.46 2.20 -7.97
N VAL A 120 -4.46 1.34 -6.95
CA VAL A 120 -4.88 -0.07 -7.08
C VAL A 120 -6.30 -0.16 -7.62
N ILE A 121 -7.23 0.60 -7.05
CA ILE A 121 -8.63 0.62 -7.48
C ILE A 121 -8.76 1.21 -8.90
N HIS A 122 -8.08 2.31 -9.19
CA HIS A 122 -8.09 2.92 -10.52
C HIS A 122 -7.61 1.95 -11.59
N LEU A 123 -6.50 1.25 -11.35
CA LEU A 123 -5.97 0.25 -12.29
C LEU A 123 -6.89 -0.97 -12.43
N ALA A 124 -7.55 -1.39 -11.35
CA ALA A 124 -8.51 -2.49 -11.40
C ALA A 124 -9.73 -2.17 -12.28
N LEU A 125 -10.10 -0.90 -12.42
CA LEU A 125 -11.24 -0.42 -13.20
C LEU A 125 -10.86 0.21 -14.55
N ALA A 126 -9.58 0.39 -14.83
CA ALA A 126 -9.10 1.08 -16.04
C ALA A 126 -9.51 0.39 -17.35
N GLY A 127 -9.68 -0.95 -17.35
CA GLY A 127 -10.13 -1.71 -18.51
C GLY A 127 -11.64 -1.72 -18.75
N GLU A 128 -12.42 -1.10 -17.86
CA GLU A 128 -13.86 -1.06 -17.94
C GLU A 128 -14.33 0.14 -18.79
N ASP A 129 -14.79 -0.13 -20.01
CA ASP A 129 -15.11 0.91 -21.00
C ASP A 129 -16.26 1.84 -20.59
N ASP A 130 -17.16 1.37 -19.72
CA ASP A 130 -18.34 2.08 -19.26
C ASP A 130 -18.13 2.90 -17.98
N LEU A 131 -16.97 2.76 -17.33
CA LEU A 131 -16.68 3.39 -16.04
C LEU A 131 -15.62 4.48 -16.14
N TYR A 132 -15.78 5.49 -15.29
CA TYR A 132 -14.84 6.56 -15.07
C TYR A 132 -14.48 6.66 -13.61
N THR A 133 -13.18 6.76 -13.31
CA THR A 133 -12.66 6.92 -11.96
C THR A 133 -11.93 8.25 -11.83
N GLU A 134 -12.14 8.93 -10.71
CA GLU A 134 -11.60 10.24 -10.43
C GLU A 134 -11.23 10.36 -8.96
N SER A 135 -10.01 10.87 -8.67
CA SER A 135 -9.62 11.25 -7.31
C SER A 135 -10.20 12.61 -6.96
N ILE A 136 -10.88 12.71 -5.84
CA ILE A 136 -11.48 13.94 -5.32
C ILE A 136 -11.02 14.21 -3.88
N GLY A 137 -11.10 15.47 -3.45
CA GLY A 137 -10.71 15.90 -2.11
C GLY A 137 -9.22 16.20 -2.00
N GLU A 138 -8.78 16.56 -0.82
CA GLU A 138 -7.42 17.00 -0.51
C GLU A 138 -6.85 16.28 0.70
N SER A 139 -5.53 16.10 0.72
CA SER A 139 -4.77 15.54 1.84
C SER A 139 -5.36 14.22 2.36
N SER A 140 -5.59 14.10 3.65
CA SER A 140 -6.14 12.90 4.30
C SER A 140 -7.61 12.60 3.96
N ALA A 141 -8.34 13.57 3.39
CA ALA A 141 -9.72 13.40 2.95
C ALA A 141 -9.84 12.95 1.48
N ARG A 142 -8.71 12.79 0.77
CA ARG A 142 -8.72 12.43 -0.64
C ARG A 142 -9.20 10.99 -0.85
N ARG A 143 -10.11 10.83 -1.82
CA ARG A 143 -10.81 9.58 -2.11
C ARG A 143 -11.05 9.40 -3.60
N LEU A 144 -11.48 8.19 -3.99
CA LEU A 144 -11.93 7.90 -5.36
C LEU A 144 -13.44 7.96 -5.48
N LYS A 145 -13.86 8.42 -6.65
CA LYS A 145 -15.25 8.42 -7.11
C LYS A 145 -15.33 7.61 -8.41
N VAL A 146 -16.32 6.73 -8.51
CA VAL A 146 -16.61 5.91 -9.70
C VAL A 146 -17.97 6.30 -10.26
N SER A 147 -18.05 6.52 -11.55
CA SER A 147 -19.30 6.88 -12.24
C SER A 147 -19.36 6.24 -13.63
N LEU A 148 -20.58 6.18 -14.18
CA LEU A 148 -20.77 5.78 -15.57
C LEU A 148 -20.30 6.89 -16.51
N LYS A 149 -19.60 6.54 -17.57
CA LYS A 149 -19.12 7.51 -18.59
C LYS A 149 -20.25 8.27 -19.28
N THR A 150 -21.45 7.71 -19.34
CA THR A 150 -22.64 8.33 -19.91
C THR A 150 -23.01 9.65 -19.22
N PHE A 151 -22.66 9.85 -17.95
CA PHE A 151 -22.90 11.09 -17.22
C PHE A 151 -21.91 12.22 -17.58
N LEU A 152 -20.82 11.90 -18.25
CA LEU A 152 -19.77 12.87 -18.60
C LEU A 152 -19.95 13.52 -19.97
N LYS A 153 -20.97 13.10 -20.76
CA LYS A 153 -21.23 13.59 -22.12
C LYS A 153 -22.24 14.73 -22.19
N ASN A 154 -22.71 15.24 -21.06
CA ASN A 154 -23.66 16.35 -20.99
C ASN A 154 -23.02 17.60 -20.40
#